data_0959ccd6508433d34a72b4191ff01cb6
#
_entry.id   0959ccd6508433d34a72b4191ff01cb6
#
_cell.length_a   1.000
_cell.length_b   1.000
_cell.length_c   1.000
_cell.angle_alpha   90.00
_cell.angle_beta   90.00
_cell.angle_gamma   90.00
#
_symmetry.space_group_name_H-M   'P 1'
#
loop_
_entity.id
_entity.type
_entity.pdbx_description
1 polymer ?
#
loop_
_entity_poly.entity_id
_entity_poly.type
_entity_poly.pdbx_seq_one_letter_code
_entity_poly.pdbx_strand_id
1 'polypeptide(L)'
;MKKIFSVLVFLTISQISFAGSLDYKGLEKISKDNTFMDGEGIPYPDDKITDKKNTLLIIFNHGSSADAKRDVCSKKAKVGKIGSGGLVPAIASLHNKKINNLEIKIYRLCSGVVGFPVATSVKYYDQLKAKGKIELVDEFKQMKRQNIIINKVEEFKNSGFENIVLAGWSAGGWASLNLQSRFPDKVKGAIAFNPAFAGPKKEWSKQYPQWGEFRKHQINIIKSANSLKGILFSHAKDNFETPETLAFFKEFDGLTFIDYSEVDCDKGHWMPRKKCFTDYVEKNNYLVTFLENIF
;
A
#
# COMPACT_ATOMS: atom_id res chain seq x y z
N MET A 1 44.11 -13.47 52.25
CA MET A 1 42.69 -13.15 52.17
C MET A 1 42.48 -12.25 50.93
N LYS A 2 42.06 -12.84 49.80
CA LYS A 2 41.76 -12.10 48.56
C LYS A 2 40.24 -11.86 48.52
N LYS A 3 39.83 -10.60 48.55
CA LYS A 3 38.43 -10.20 48.37
C LYS A 3 38.13 -10.16 46.90
N ILE A 4 37.23 -11.05 46.45
CA ILE A 4 36.64 -11.04 45.10
C ILE A 4 35.48 -10.07 45.13
N PHE A 5 35.58 -8.96 44.39
CA PHE A 5 34.47 -8.06 44.10
C PHE A 5 33.71 -8.60 42.89
N SER A 6 32.54 -9.17 43.15
CA SER A 6 31.59 -9.48 42.07
C SER A 6 30.87 -8.20 41.64
N VAL A 7 31.16 -7.74 40.44
CA VAL A 7 30.39 -6.67 39.82
C VAL A 7 29.15 -7.30 39.14
N LEU A 8 28.00 -7.09 39.77
CA LEU A 8 26.71 -7.43 39.16
C LEU A 8 26.38 -6.36 38.13
N VAL A 9 26.55 -6.69 36.84
CA VAL A 9 26.03 -5.85 35.75
C VAL A 9 24.53 -6.11 35.62
N PHE A 10 23.73 -5.17 36.09
CA PHE A 10 22.29 -5.14 35.79
C PHE A 10 22.11 -4.67 34.34
N LEU A 11 21.90 -5.61 33.45
CA LEU A 11 21.31 -5.34 32.15
C LEU A 11 19.83 -4.97 32.34
N THR A 12 19.55 -3.70 32.44
CA THR A 12 18.17 -3.21 32.30
C THR A 12 17.76 -3.37 30.86
N ILE A 13 17.12 -4.49 30.53
CA ILE A 13 16.36 -4.63 29.32
C ILE A 13 15.16 -3.67 29.46
N SER A 14 15.26 -2.51 28.85
CA SER A 14 14.10 -1.64 28.67
C SER A 14 13.10 -2.39 27.78
N GLN A 15 12.16 -3.06 28.42
CA GLN A 15 10.97 -3.54 27.72
C GLN A 15 10.23 -2.31 27.20
N ILE A 16 10.41 -2.00 25.93
CA ILE A 16 9.52 -1.09 25.24
C ILE A 16 8.17 -1.83 25.14
N SER A 17 7.33 -1.62 26.11
CA SER A 17 5.97 -2.14 26.10
C SER A 17 5.18 -1.35 25.05
N PHE A 18 5.09 -1.88 23.85
CA PHE A 18 4.08 -1.48 22.88
C PHE A 18 2.72 -2.07 23.27
N ALA A 19 2.21 -1.70 24.40
CA ALA A 19 0.88 -2.10 24.82
C ALA A 19 -0.04 -0.89 24.84
N GLY A 20 -0.52 -0.51 23.68
CA GLY A 20 -1.70 0.30 23.54
C GLY A 20 -2.58 -0.34 22.47
N SER A 21 -3.67 -0.98 22.90
CA SER A 21 -4.72 -1.33 21.95
C SER A 21 -5.11 -0.04 21.21
N LEU A 22 -4.83 0.01 19.89
CA LEU A 22 -5.18 1.17 19.12
C LEU A 22 -6.69 1.38 19.21
N ASP A 23 -7.10 2.46 19.88
CA ASP A 23 -8.48 2.88 19.86
C ASP A 23 -8.82 3.33 18.44
N TYR A 24 -9.77 2.65 17.81
CA TYR A 24 -10.25 3.00 16.48
C TYR A 24 -10.69 4.47 16.37
N LYS A 25 -11.20 5.05 17.44
CA LYS A 25 -11.54 6.48 17.50
C LYS A 25 -10.30 7.36 17.40
N GLY A 26 -9.20 6.95 18.04
CA GLY A 26 -7.90 7.63 17.92
C GLY A 26 -7.36 7.59 16.50
N LEU A 27 -7.46 6.45 15.80
CA LEU A 27 -7.05 6.31 14.41
C LEU A 27 -7.93 7.13 13.45
N GLU A 28 -9.25 7.21 13.69
CA GLU A 28 -10.13 8.10 12.92
C GLU A 28 -9.71 9.56 13.03
N LYS A 29 -9.28 9.99 14.21
CA LYS A 29 -8.76 11.36 14.44
C LYS A 29 -7.45 11.59 13.69
N ILE A 30 -6.50 10.65 13.76
CA ILE A 30 -5.25 10.71 13.00
C ILE A 30 -5.53 10.85 11.50
N SER A 31 -6.44 10.03 10.96
CA SER A 31 -6.81 10.10 9.55
C SER A 31 -7.42 11.44 9.15
N LYS A 32 -8.17 12.06 10.04
CA LYS A 32 -8.90 13.30 9.76
C LYS A 32 -8.02 14.53 9.86
N ASP A 33 -7.15 14.56 10.87
CA ASP A 33 -6.45 15.78 11.27
C ASP A 33 -4.96 15.78 10.83
N ASN A 34 -4.36 14.60 10.65
CA ASN A 34 -2.92 14.44 10.45
C ASN A 34 -2.52 13.62 9.21
N THR A 35 -3.46 12.97 8.54
CA THR A 35 -3.17 12.38 7.24
C THR A 35 -3.45 13.42 6.17
N PHE A 36 -2.44 13.74 5.39
CA PHE A 36 -2.60 14.62 4.27
C PHE A 36 -3.50 13.93 3.24
N MET A 37 -4.60 14.58 2.94
CA MET A 37 -5.53 14.08 1.94
C MET A 37 -5.37 14.91 0.69
N ASP A 38 -4.96 14.25 -0.39
CA ASP A 38 -5.15 14.78 -1.71
C ASP A 38 -6.52 14.29 -2.22
N GLY A 39 -7.40 15.21 -2.46
CA GLY A 39 -8.54 15.05 -3.31
C GLY A 39 -8.43 16.16 -4.34
N GLU A 40 -9.08 16.08 -5.45
CA GLU A 40 -9.12 17.20 -6.38
C GLU A 40 -9.47 18.50 -5.63
N GLY A 41 -8.53 19.45 -5.62
CA GLY A 41 -8.71 20.76 -5.01
C GLY A 41 -8.33 20.88 -3.53
N ILE A 42 -7.71 19.87 -2.90
CA ILE A 42 -7.13 20.02 -1.56
C ILE A 42 -5.62 20.19 -1.70
N PRO A 43 -5.09 21.37 -1.43
CA PRO A 43 -3.64 21.56 -1.47
C PRO A 43 -2.98 20.72 -0.38
N TYR A 44 -1.86 20.12 -0.73
CA TYR A 44 -0.97 19.48 0.22
C TYR A 44 -0.45 20.57 1.19
N PRO A 45 -0.57 20.41 2.50
CA PRO A 45 -0.07 21.40 3.45
C PRO A 45 1.46 21.28 3.58
N ASP A 46 2.16 21.76 2.57
CA ASP A 46 3.62 21.74 2.47
C ASP A 46 4.29 22.52 3.61
N ASP A 47 3.59 23.52 4.12
CA ASP A 47 3.97 24.38 5.23
C ASP A 47 4.10 23.64 6.58
N LYS A 48 3.50 22.47 6.71
CA LYS A 48 3.52 21.69 7.95
C LYS A 48 4.70 20.73 8.09
N ILE A 49 5.44 20.46 7.01
CA ILE A 49 6.62 19.60 7.04
C ILE A 49 7.84 20.42 6.69
N THR A 50 8.55 20.87 7.72
CA THR A 50 9.73 21.72 7.56
C THR A 50 10.99 20.93 7.26
N ASP A 51 11.12 19.71 7.76
CA ASP A 51 12.29 18.84 7.58
C ASP A 51 11.95 17.66 6.64
N LYS A 52 11.89 17.95 5.35
CA LYS A 52 11.52 16.99 4.32
C LYS A 52 12.57 15.89 4.12
N LYS A 53 13.85 16.17 4.34
CA LYS A 53 14.95 15.20 4.20
C LYS A 53 14.92 14.13 5.29
N ASN A 54 14.59 14.53 6.52
CA ASN A 54 14.45 13.61 7.65
C ASN A 54 13.02 13.14 7.84
N THR A 55 12.18 13.29 6.82
CA THR A 55 10.82 12.75 6.80
C THR A 55 10.76 11.50 5.94
N LEU A 56 10.23 10.41 6.52
CA LEU A 56 9.77 9.24 5.78
C LEU A 56 8.33 9.48 5.33
N LEU A 57 8.14 9.77 4.06
CA LEU A 57 6.83 9.98 3.47
C LEU A 57 6.24 8.66 2.99
N ILE A 58 5.17 8.19 3.61
CA ILE A 58 4.40 7.03 3.14
C ILE A 58 3.21 7.53 2.32
N ILE A 59 3.24 7.31 1.02
CA ILE A 59 2.12 7.64 0.13
C ILE A 59 1.18 6.44 0.07
N PHE A 60 0.01 6.57 0.71
CA PHE A 60 -0.99 5.50 0.75
C PHE A 60 -1.97 5.59 -0.42
N ASN A 61 -2.07 4.51 -1.18
CA ASN A 61 -2.90 4.34 -2.35
C ASN A 61 -4.12 3.47 -2.02
N HIS A 62 -5.30 4.01 -2.18
CA HIS A 62 -6.55 3.30 -1.88
C HIS A 62 -6.89 2.21 -2.92
N GLY A 63 -7.81 1.30 -2.56
CA GLY A 63 -8.35 0.29 -3.47
C GLY A 63 -9.22 0.87 -4.60
N SER A 64 -9.53 0.05 -5.59
CA SER A 64 -10.46 0.43 -6.66
C SER A 64 -11.89 0.54 -6.16
N SER A 65 -12.66 1.46 -6.74
CA SER A 65 -14.11 1.44 -6.67
C SER A 65 -14.69 0.97 -8.00
N ALA A 66 -15.65 0.07 -7.93
CA ALA A 66 -16.43 -0.33 -9.11
C ALA A 66 -17.48 0.72 -9.50
N ASP A 67 -17.83 1.60 -8.56
CA ASP A 67 -18.85 2.62 -8.75
C ASP A 67 -18.20 3.95 -9.12
N ALA A 68 -18.31 4.31 -10.39
CA ALA A 68 -17.81 5.59 -10.92
C ALA A 68 -18.47 6.82 -10.29
N LYS A 69 -19.62 6.63 -9.61
CA LYS A 69 -20.33 7.69 -8.90
C LYS A 69 -19.87 7.84 -7.46
N ARG A 70 -19.11 6.87 -6.91
CA ARG A 70 -18.54 6.99 -5.57
C ARG A 70 -17.30 7.82 -5.62
N ASP A 71 -17.37 8.94 -5.00
CA ASP A 71 -16.22 9.79 -4.72
C ASP A 71 -15.32 9.10 -3.67
N VAL A 72 -14.39 8.27 -4.15
CA VAL A 72 -13.40 7.61 -3.31
C VAL A 72 -12.41 8.61 -2.70
N CYS A 73 -12.42 9.81 -3.23
CA CYS A 73 -11.57 10.92 -2.86
C CYS A 73 -12.25 11.89 -1.91
N SER A 74 -13.52 11.61 -1.53
CA SER A 74 -14.26 12.51 -0.67
C SER A 74 -13.58 12.68 0.70
N LYS A 75 -13.73 13.89 1.26
CA LYS A 75 -13.28 14.23 2.63
C LYS A 75 -13.85 13.32 3.72
N LYS A 76 -14.86 12.49 3.38
CA LYS A 76 -15.50 11.53 4.30
C LYS A 76 -14.79 10.18 4.39
N ALA A 77 -13.75 9.94 3.60
CA ALA A 77 -12.99 8.71 3.70
C ALA A 77 -12.23 8.67 5.02
N LYS A 78 -12.55 7.69 5.87
CA LYS A 78 -12.02 7.54 7.22
C LYS A 78 -11.18 6.28 7.35
N VAL A 79 -10.31 6.24 8.36
CA VAL A 79 -9.55 5.03 8.71
C VAL A 79 -10.51 3.88 9.04
N GLY A 80 -10.22 2.70 8.52
CA GLY A 80 -10.97 1.47 8.81
C GLY A 80 -12.42 1.42 8.31
N LYS A 81 -12.99 2.50 7.78
CA LYS A 81 -14.37 2.47 7.27
C LYS A 81 -14.52 1.79 5.92
N ILE A 82 -15.68 1.18 5.74
CA ILE A 82 -16.07 0.51 4.50
C ILE A 82 -16.16 1.53 3.37
N GLY A 83 -15.37 1.32 2.36
CA GLY A 83 -15.22 2.18 1.18
C GLY A 83 -13.80 2.09 0.68
N SER A 84 -13.60 2.08 -0.62
CA SER A 84 -12.28 1.88 -1.24
C SER A 84 -11.26 2.98 -0.90
N GLY A 85 -11.71 4.09 -0.33
CA GLY A 85 -10.87 5.25 -0.04
C GLY A 85 -10.26 5.32 1.36
N GLY A 86 -10.61 4.42 2.30
CA GLY A 86 -10.09 4.48 3.67
C GLY A 86 -8.65 4.02 3.81
N LEU A 87 -7.93 4.57 4.80
CA LEU A 87 -6.63 4.08 5.22
C LEU A 87 -6.75 2.71 5.90
N VAL A 88 -5.74 1.88 5.69
CA VAL A 88 -5.52 0.68 6.52
C VAL A 88 -5.03 1.13 7.90
N PRO A 89 -5.68 0.71 9.01
CA PRO A 89 -5.33 1.17 10.34
C PRO A 89 -3.87 0.93 10.73
N ALA A 90 -3.28 -0.21 10.31
CA ALA A 90 -1.88 -0.52 10.56
C ALA A 90 -0.91 0.51 9.92
N ILE A 91 -1.29 1.15 8.82
CA ILE A 91 -0.51 2.28 8.27
C ILE A 91 -0.78 3.55 9.05
N ALA A 92 -2.05 3.83 9.37
CA ALA A 92 -2.40 5.04 10.12
C ALA A 92 -1.67 5.11 11.46
N SER A 93 -1.45 3.97 12.13
CA SER A 93 -0.75 3.89 13.40
C SER A 93 0.73 4.27 13.35
N LEU A 94 1.33 4.33 12.17
CA LEU A 94 2.72 4.74 11.99
C LEU A 94 2.89 6.27 11.93
N HIS A 95 1.81 7.03 11.71
CA HIS A 95 1.91 8.47 11.56
C HIS A 95 2.52 9.15 12.79
N ASN A 96 3.47 10.05 12.58
CA ASN A 96 4.27 10.75 13.59
C ASN A 96 5.18 9.83 14.44
N LYS A 97 5.26 8.54 14.17
CA LYS A 97 6.32 7.69 14.75
C LYS A 97 7.65 7.96 14.07
N LYS A 98 8.72 7.53 14.69
CA LYS A 98 10.07 7.60 14.14
C LYS A 98 10.58 6.20 13.82
N ILE A 99 11.25 6.08 12.69
CA ILE A 99 12.06 4.94 12.30
C ILE A 99 13.48 5.45 12.09
N ASN A 100 14.42 4.92 12.85
CA ASN A 100 15.76 5.49 12.95
C ASN A 100 15.67 7.01 13.27
N ASN A 101 16.17 7.88 12.41
CA ASN A 101 16.09 9.33 12.57
C ASN A 101 14.98 9.98 11.73
N LEU A 102 14.16 9.18 11.04
CA LEU A 102 13.14 9.67 10.12
C LEU A 102 11.78 9.76 10.83
N GLU A 103 11.10 10.89 10.76
CA GLU A 103 9.72 11.03 11.20
C GLU A 103 8.76 10.57 10.10
N ILE A 104 7.84 9.66 10.43
CA ILE A 104 6.87 9.12 9.48
C ILE A 104 5.71 10.10 9.28
N LYS A 105 5.50 10.51 8.05
CA LYS A 105 4.30 11.24 7.63
C LYS A 105 3.53 10.42 6.59
N ILE A 106 2.21 10.36 6.75
CA ILE A 106 1.35 9.60 5.86
C ILE A 106 0.56 10.57 4.99
N TYR A 107 0.71 10.39 3.69
CA TYR A 107 -0.05 11.10 2.67
C TYR A 107 -1.01 10.12 1.98
N ARG A 108 -2.31 10.38 2.08
CA ARG A 108 -3.31 9.58 1.38
C ARG A 108 -3.54 10.15 -0.01
N LEU A 109 -3.00 9.48 -1.00
CA LEU A 109 -3.21 9.88 -2.39
C LEU A 109 -4.57 9.40 -2.91
N CYS A 110 -5.32 10.31 -3.48
CA CYS A 110 -6.46 9.96 -4.30
C CYS A 110 -5.99 9.60 -5.71
N SER A 111 -5.55 8.36 -5.88
CA SER A 111 -5.15 7.80 -7.16
C SER A 111 -6.30 7.07 -7.88
N GLY A 112 -7.53 7.20 -7.37
CA GLY A 112 -8.71 6.60 -7.95
C GLY A 112 -9.05 7.28 -9.27
N VAL A 113 -9.00 6.51 -10.34
CA VAL A 113 -9.48 6.94 -11.64
C VAL A 113 -10.99 6.75 -11.64
N VAL A 114 -11.71 7.78 -11.21
CA VAL A 114 -13.17 7.82 -11.29
C VAL A 114 -13.56 7.97 -12.75
N GLY A 115 -14.53 7.20 -13.21
CA GLY A 115 -15.06 7.39 -14.55
C GLY A 115 -14.36 6.64 -15.67
N PHE A 116 -13.68 5.52 -15.36
CA PHE A 116 -13.21 4.60 -16.40
C PHE A 116 -14.16 3.42 -16.62
N PRO A 117 -15.34 3.64 -17.24
CA PRO A 117 -16.18 2.53 -17.69
C PRO A 117 -15.52 1.79 -18.87
N VAL A 118 -14.57 2.43 -19.52
CA VAL A 118 -14.23 2.11 -20.89
C VAL A 118 -13.25 0.98 -21.00
N ALA A 119 -12.22 0.94 -20.18
CA ALA A 119 -11.21 -0.12 -20.21
C ALA A 119 -11.63 -1.41 -19.49
N THR A 120 -12.79 -1.42 -18.86
CA THR A 120 -13.32 -2.61 -18.18
C THR A 120 -14.38 -3.34 -19.00
N SER A 121 -14.86 -2.79 -20.13
CA SER A 121 -15.88 -3.43 -20.95
C SER A 121 -15.22 -4.28 -22.06
N VAL A 122 -15.77 -5.47 -22.28
CA VAL A 122 -15.38 -6.36 -23.40
C VAL A 122 -15.44 -5.62 -24.73
N LYS A 123 -16.46 -4.81 -24.95
CA LYS A 123 -16.66 -4.01 -26.15
C LYS A 123 -15.49 -3.07 -26.45
N TYR A 124 -14.92 -2.49 -25.43
CA TYR A 124 -13.78 -1.58 -25.60
C TYR A 124 -12.48 -2.33 -25.88
N TYR A 125 -12.27 -3.45 -25.21
CA TYR A 125 -11.15 -4.34 -25.51
C TYR A 125 -11.16 -4.81 -26.95
N ASP A 126 -12.33 -5.25 -27.44
CA ASP A 126 -12.48 -5.67 -28.84
C ASP A 126 -12.22 -4.52 -29.81
N GLN A 127 -12.64 -3.31 -29.48
CA GLN A 127 -12.31 -2.12 -30.26
C GLN A 127 -10.81 -1.80 -30.29
N LEU A 128 -10.13 -1.97 -29.17
CA LEU A 128 -8.68 -1.79 -29.09
C LEU A 128 -7.93 -2.86 -29.87
N LYS A 129 -8.37 -4.11 -29.75
CA LYS A 129 -7.83 -5.25 -30.47
C LYS A 129 -8.00 -5.07 -31.98
N ALA A 130 -9.17 -4.67 -32.43
CA ALA A 130 -9.46 -4.39 -33.85
C ALA A 130 -8.61 -3.23 -34.42
N LYS A 131 -8.17 -2.30 -33.58
CA LYS A 131 -7.30 -1.18 -33.97
C LYS A 131 -5.80 -1.51 -33.90
N GLY A 132 -5.42 -2.76 -33.60
CA GLY A 132 -4.03 -3.15 -33.39
C GLY A 132 -3.40 -2.51 -32.14
N LYS A 133 -4.22 -1.96 -31.25
CA LYS A 133 -3.81 -1.15 -30.11
C LYS A 133 -3.87 -1.91 -28.78
N ILE A 134 -3.56 -3.21 -28.81
CA ILE A 134 -3.41 -3.99 -27.56
C ILE A 134 -2.30 -3.39 -26.68
N GLU A 135 -1.36 -2.69 -27.29
CA GLU A 135 -0.33 -1.89 -26.61
C GLU A 135 -0.89 -0.75 -25.75
N LEU A 136 -2.16 -0.38 -25.92
CA LEU A 136 -2.83 0.59 -25.03
C LEU A 136 -3.30 -0.05 -23.71
N VAL A 137 -2.49 -0.98 -23.19
CA VAL A 137 -2.54 -1.36 -21.78
C VAL A 137 -2.48 -0.11 -20.89
N ASP A 138 -1.83 0.95 -21.34
CA ASP A 138 -1.77 2.26 -20.72
C ASP A 138 -3.13 2.93 -20.49
N GLU A 139 -4.15 2.56 -21.25
CA GLU A 139 -5.52 3.02 -21.06
C GLU A 139 -6.26 2.28 -19.93
N PHE A 140 -5.75 1.14 -19.47
CA PHE A 140 -6.38 0.42 -18.36
C PHE A 140 -6.27 1.20 -17.06
N LYS A 141 -7.34 1.19 -16.27
CA LYS A 141 -7.44 1.98 -15.02
C LYS A 141 -6.25 1.80 -14.07
N GLN A 142 -5.62 0.61 -14.07
CA GLN A 142 -4.46 0.33 -13.23
C GLN A 142 -3.22 1.10 -13.70
N MET A 143 -3.01 1.19 -15.01
CA MET A 143 -1.88 1.95 -15.58
C MET A 143 -2.04 3.44 -15.33
N LYS A 144 -3.25 3.98 -15.53
CA LYS A 144 -3.54 5.38 -15.24
C LYS A 144 -3.35 5.71 -13.75
N ARG A 145 -3.74 4.80 -12.87
CA ARG A 145 -3.45 4.92 -11.43
C ARG A 145 -1.94 5.01 -11.18
N GLN A 146 -1.17 4.13 -11.79
CA GLN A 146 0.28 4.12 -11.65
C GLN A 146 0.90 5.44 -12.12
N ASN A 147 0.42 6.00 -13.24
CA ASN A 147 0.88 7.29 -13.74
C ASN A 147 0.55 8.45 -12.77
N ILE A 148 -0.64 8.46 -12.17
CA ILE A 148 -1.00 9.45 -11.14
C ILE A 148 -0.06 9.33 -9.94
N ILE A 149 0.21 8.11 -9.47
CA ILE A 149 1.05 7.87 -8.30
C ILE A 149 2.50 8.31 -8.57
N ILE A 150 3.08 7.91 -9.70
CA ILE A 150 4.48 8.24 -9.99
C ILE A 150 4.68 9.74 -10.20
N ASN A 151 3.74 10.42 -10.85
CA ASN A 151 3.77 11.87 -10.98
C ASN A 151 3.74 12.56 -9.61
N LYS A 152 2.93 12.04 -8.67
CA LYS A 152 2.91 12.58 -7.30
C LYS A 152 4.21 12.30 -6.54
N VAL A 153 4.84 11.15 -6.75
CA VAL A 153 6.18 10.85 -6.20
C VAL A 153 7.21 11.87 -6.71
N GLU A 154 7.19 12.16 -8.02
CA GLU A 154 8.09 13.18 -8.61
C GLU A 154 7.87 14.57 -8.00
N GLU A 155 6.63 14.97 -7.85
CA GLU A 155 6.27 16.24 -7.23
C GLU A 155 6.84 16.34 -5.80
N PHE A 156 6.69 15.29 -4.99
CA PHE A 156 7.26 15.26 -3.64
C PHE A 156 8.80 15.25 -3.66
N LYS A 157 9.43 14.50 -4.54
CA LYS A 157 10.89 14.52 -4.68
C LYS A 157 11.39 15.91 -5.06
N ASN A 158 10.74 16.56 -6.01
CA ASN A 158 11.08 17.93 -6.43
C ASN A 158 10.86 18.96 -5.31
N SER A 159 9.95 18.67 -4.38
CA SER A 159 9.73 19.51 -3.20
C SER A 159 10.70 19.23 -2.03
N GLY A 160 11.61 18.25 -2.18
CA GLY A 160 12.69 17.96 -1.23
C GLY A 160 12.54 16.71 -0.38
N PHE A 161 11.52 15.86 -0.61
CA PHE A 161 11.43 14.56 0.05
C PHE A 161 12.38 13.55 -0.59
N GLU A 162 13.24 12.94 0.22
CA GLU A 162 14.20 11.93 -0.24
C GLU A 162 13.74 10.50 0.06
N ASN A 163 12.99 10.32 1.15
CA ASN A 163 12.60 9.03 1.69
C ASN A 163 11.11 8.76 1.44
N ILE A 164 10.79 8.14 0.30
CA ILE A 164 9.42 7.86 -0.11
C ILE A 164 9.17 6.36 -0.17
N VAL A 165 8.12 5.92 0.53
CA VAL A 165 7.57 4.56 0.48
C VAL A 165 6.15 4.62 -0.06
N LEU A 166 5.81 3.72 -0.97
CA LEU A 166 4.44 3.55 -1.42
C LEU A 166 3.75 2.50 -0.55
N ALA A 167 2.54 2.78 -0.11
CA ALA A 167 1.69 1.81 0.56
C ALA A 167 0.34 1.74 -0.13
N GLY A 168 -0.34 0.60 -0.03
CA GLY A 168 -1.68 0.53 -0.59
C GLY A 168 -2.44 -0.75 -0.28
N TRP A 169 -3.74 -0.66 -0.49
CA TRP A 169 -4.66 -1.77 -0.37
C TRP A 169 -5.25 -2.13 -1.73
N SER A 170 -5.44 -3.44 -2.03
CA SER A 170 -6.08 -3.89 -3.26
C SER A 170 -5.33 -3.35 -4.50
N ALA A 171 -6.02 -2.66 -5.41
CA ALA A 171 -5.42 -2.04 -6.59
C ALA A 171 -4.31 -1.01 -6.25
N GLY A 172 -4.43 -0.33 -5.12
CA GLY A 172 -3.36 0.55 -4.62
C GLY A 172 -2.13 -0.22 -4.17
N GLY A 173 -2.31 -1.38 -3.54
CA GLY A 173 -1.20 -2.28 -3.17
C GLY A 173 -0.49 -2.85 -4.40
N TRP A 174 -1.25 -3.29 -5.40
CA TRP A 174 -0.67 -3.73 -6.68
C TRP A 174 0.16 -2.64 -7.36
N ALA A 175 -0.41 -1.42 -7.44
CA ALA A 175 0.28 -0.28 -8.03
C ALA A 175 1.57 0.07 -7.27
N SER A 176 1.55 0.00 -5.93
CA SER A 176 2.72 0.29 -5.10
C SER A 176 3.87 -0.68 -5.38
N LEU A 177 3.60 -1.98 -5.47
CA LEU A 177 4.60 -3.00 -5.81
C LEU A 177 5.14 -2.82 -7.24
N ASN A 178 4.25 -2.61 -8.22
CA ASN A 178 4.65 -2.39 -9.60
C ASN A 178 5.54 -1.15 -9.76
N LEU A 179 5.18 -0.05 -9.10
CA LEU A 179 5.97 1.18 -9.20
C LEU A 179 7.31 1.09 -8.48
N GLN A 180 7.39 0.40 -7.35
CA GLN A 180 8.66 0.18 -6.68
C GLN A 180 9.61 -0.67 -7.53
N SER A 181 9.11 -1.71 -8.21
CA SER A 181 9.92 -2.54 -9.10
C SER A 181 10.46 -1.76 -10.32
N ARG A 182 9.68 -0.79 -10.83
CA ARG A 182 10.05 0.02 -12.01
C ARG A 182 10.90 1.24 -11.69
N PHE A 183 10.75 1.79 -10.50
CA PHE A 183 11.37 3.05 -10.09
C PHE A 183 12.04 2.94 -8.70
N PRO A 184 12.97 1.98 -8.50
CA PRO A 184 13.58 1.74 -7.18
C PRO A 184 14.39 2.94 -6.67
N ASP A 185 14.89 3.80 -7.55
CA ASP A 185 15.62 5.02 -7.17
C ASP A 185 14.70 6.12 -6.63
N LYS A 186 13.42 6.09 -7.00
CA LYS A 186 12.44 7.08 -6.59
C LYS A 186 11.62 6.63 -5.40
N VAL A 187 11.37 5.33 -5.30
CA VAL A 187 10.55 4.68 -4.28
C VAL A 187 11.39 3.68 -3.50
N LYS A 188 11.66 3.95 -2.24
CA LYS A 188 12.57 3.14 -1.40
C LYS A 188 11.98 1.77 -1.01
N GLY A 189 10.65 1.66 -0.96
CA GLY A 189 9.97 0.41 -0.65
C GLY A 189 8.48 0.45 -0.94
N ALA A 190 7.83 -0.72 -0.92
CA ALA A 190 6.39 -0.86 -1.10
C ALA A 190 5.74 -1.68 0.03
N ILE A 191 4.58 -1.25 0.51
CA ILE A 191 3.75 -1.96 1.49
C ILE A 191 2.41 -2.28 0.83
N ALA A 192 2.10 -3.56 0.66
CA ALA A 192 0.90 -3.98 -0.05
C ALA A 192 0.00 -4.87 0.80
N PHE A 193 -1.24 -4.43 0.98
CA PHE A 193 -2.27 -5.16 1.72
C PHE A 193 -3.28 -5.77 0.74
N ASN A 194 -3.36 -7.09 0.71
CA ASN A 194 -4.21 -7.83 -0.21
C ASN A 194 -4.19 -7.20 -1.61
N PRO A 195 -3.01 -7.10 -2.24
CA PRO A 195 -2.88 -6.46 -3.55
C PRO A 195 -3.71 -7.21 -4.57
N ALA A 196 -4.43 -6.46 -5.40
CA ALA A 196 -5.24 -7.04 -6.46
C ALA A 196 -5.15 -6.20 -7.73
N PHE A 197 -4.85 -6.85 -8.84
CA PHE A 197 -4.76 -6.18 -10.13
C PHE A 197 -6.12 -5.65 -10.60
N ALA A 198 -7.16 -6.46 -10.45
CA ALA A 198 -8.52 -6.16 -10.93
C ALA A 198 -9.58 -6.70 -9.96
N GLY A 199 -10.82 -6.84 -10.44
CA GLY A 199 -11.94 -7.40 -9.68
C GLY A 199 -11.80 -8.89 -9.36
N PRO A 200 -12.84 -9.49 -8.72
CA PRO A 200 -12.82 -10.90 -8.34
C PRO A 200 -12.55 -11.83 -9.52
N LYS A 201 -11.72 -12.84 -9.32
CA LYS A 201 -11.31 -13.79 -10.38
C LYS A 201 -12.48 -14.45 -11.12
N LYS A 202 -13.57 -14.74 -10.42
CA LYS A 202 -14.78 -15.30 -11.02
C LYS A 202 -15.39 -14.46 -12.14
N GLU A 203 -15.07 -13.17 -12.18
CA GLU A 203 -15.57 -12.23 -13.20
C GLU A 203 -14.68 -12.21 -14.44
N TRP A 204 -13.42 -12.67 -14.35
CA TRP A 204 -12.43 -12.55 -15.42
C TRP A 204 -12.79 -13.39 -16.64
N SER A 205 -13.33 -14.60 -16.45
CA SER A 205 -13.66 -15.49 -17.57
C SER A 205 -14.99 -15.15 -18.27
N LYS A 206 -15.88 -14.44 -17.56
CA LYS A 206 -17.25 -14.19 -18.06
C LYS A 206 -17.46 -12.77 -18.55
N GLN A 207 -17.04 -11.79 -17.76
CA GLN A 207 -17.36 -10.39 -18.03
C GLN A 207 -16.14 -9.59 -18.49
N TYR A 208 -14.93 -9.97 -18.05
CA TYR A 208 -13.73 -9.20 -18.24
C TYR A 208 -12.52 -10.09 -18.57
N PRO A 209 -12.55 -10.87 -19.65
CA PRO A 209 -11.47 -11.80 -20.00
C PRO A 209 -10.12 -11.11 -20.21
N GLN A 210 -10.13 -9.86 -20.71
CA GLN A 210 -8.93 -9.04 -20.87
C GLN A 210 -8.18 -8.74 -19.57
N TRP A 211 -8.80 -8.85 -18.40
CA TRP A 211 -8.12 -8.64 -17.13
C TRP A 211 -6.99 -9.65 -16.90
N GLY A 212 -7.17 -10.89 -17.36
CA GLY A 212 -6.12 -11.91 -17.27
C GLY A 212 -4.90 -11.54 -18.12
N GLU A 213 -5.10 -11.05 -19.33
CA GLU A 213 -4.02 -10.63 -20.23
C GLU A 213 -3.27 -9.41 -19.68
N PHE A 214 -3.99 -8.39 -19.23
CA PHE A 214 -3.39 -7.20 -18.62
C PHE A 214 -2.65 -7.53 -17.32
N ARG A 215 -3.18 -8.44 -16.51
CA ARG A 215 -2.49 -8.92 -15.33
C ARG A 215 -1.18 -9.61 -15.69
N LYS A 216 -1.19 -10.50 -16.68
CA LYS A 216 0.01 -11.19 -17.18
C LYS A 216 1.06 -10.19 -17.65
N HIS A 217 0.65 -9.17 -18.40
CA HIS A 217 1.55 -8.09 -18.83
C HIS A 217 2.17 -7.36 -17.64
N GLN A 218 1.38 -7.00 -16.65
CA GLN A 218 1.88 -6.36 -15.41
C GLN A 218 2.86 -7.25 -14.64
N ILE A 219 2.58 -8.56 -14.55
CA ILE A 219 3.50 -9.53 -13.92
C ILE A 219 4.83 -9.57 -14.68
N ASN A 220 4.80 -9.60 -16.02
CA ASN A 220 6.03 -9.59 -16.81
C ASN A 220 6.85 -8.33 -16.57
N ILE A 221 6.21 -7.17 -16.46
CA ILE A 221 6.89 -5.92 -16.09
C ILE A 221 7.56 -6.05 -14.71
N ILE A 222 6.84 -6.55 -13.72
CA ILE A 222 7.38 -6.73 -12.37
C ILE A 222 8.56 -7.73 -12.41
N LYS A 223 8.40 -8.86 -13.09
CA LYS A 223 9.43 -9.91 -13.18
C LYS A 223 10.68 -9.46 -13.98
N SER A 224 10.56 -8.47 -14.84
CA SER A 224 11.72 -7.89 -15.54
C SER A 224 12.55 -6.93 -14.67
N ALA A 225 12.08 -6.61 -13.47
CA ALA A 225 12.82 -5.76 -12.56
C ALA A 225 14.01 -6.50 -11.92
N ASN A 226 15.11 -5.80 -11.73
CA ASN A 226 16.31 -6.36 -11.08
C ASN A 226 16.11 -6.55 -9.55
N SER A 227 15.18 -5.81 -8.96
CA SER A 227 14.87 -5.88 -7.53
C SER A 227 13.46 -5.39 -7.24
N LEU A 228 12.90 -5.88 -6.14
CA LEU A 228 11.65 -5.39 -5.58
C LEU A 228 11.79 -5.37 -4.06
N LYS A 229 11.82 -4.17 -3.47
CA LYS A 229 11.86 -3.99 -2.02
C LYS A 229 10.44 -3.75 -1.49
N GLY A 230 9.95 -4.66 -0.67
CA GLY A 230 8.59 -4.52 -0.17
C GLY A 230 8.19 -5.50 0.91
N ILE A 231 6.99 -5.25 1.44
CA ILE A 231 6.26 -6.21 2.26
C ILE A 231 4.84 -6.37 1.70
N LEU A 232 4.43 -7.61 1.50
CA LEU A 232 3.15 -7.98 0.93
C LEU A 232 2.39 -8.87 1.90
N PHE A 233 1.15 -8.51 2.20
CA PHE A 233 0.21 -9.30 2.99
C PHE A 233 -0.84 -9.90 2.08
N SER A 234 -1.07 -11.22 2.18
CA SER A 234 -2.07 -11.95 1.40
C SER A 234 -2.79 -12.99 2.26
N HIS A 235 -4.02 -13.34 1.88
CA HIS A 235 -4.87 -14.24 2.64
C HIS A 235 -5.62 -15.22 1.73
N ALA A 236 -5.71 -16.50 2.12
CA ALA A 236 -6.34 -17.54 1.33
C ALA A 236 -7.85 -17.31 1.08
N LYS A 237 -8.55 -16.64 2.00
CA LYS A 237 -9.97 -16.27 1.82
C LYS A 237 -10.19 -15.04 0.93
N ASP A 238 -9.12 -14.47 0.34
CA ASP A 238 -9.27 -13.34 -0.59
C ASP A 238 -9.80 -13.85 -1.94
N ASN A 239 -10.92 -13.32 -2.37
CA ASN A 239 -11.58 -13.69 -3.62
C ASN A 239 -11.05 -12.93 -4.85
N PHE A 240 -10.11 -12.01 -4.67
CA PHE A 240 -9.43 -11.28 -5.75
C PHE A 240 -8.10 -11.95 -6.09
N GLU A 241 -7.19 -11.99 -5.14
CA GLU A 241 -5.87 -12.61 -5.27
C GLU A 241 -5.54 -13.38 -3.97
N THR A 242 -5.10 -14.61 -4.12
CA THR A 242 -4.69 -15.48 -3.00
C THR A 242 -3.17 -15.58 -2.90
N PRO A 243 -2.60 -16.12 -1.83
CA PRO A 243 -1.17 -16.36 -1.73
C PRO A 243 -0.60 -17.13 -2.92
N GLU A 244 -1.34 -18.11 -3.46
CA GLU A 244 -0.92 -18.90 -4.62
C GLU A 244 -0.86 -18.06 -5.89
N THR A 245 -1.84 -17.17 -6.11
CA THR A 245 -1.88 -16.33 -7.30
C THR A 245 -0.87 -15.20 -7.27
N LEU A 246 -0.36 -14.87 -6.09
CA LEU A 246 0.68 -13.88 -5.84
C LEU A 246 2.06 -14.53 -5.61
N ALA A 247 2.18 -15.87 -5.75
CA ALA A 247 3.42 -16.58 -5.43
C ALA A 247 4.64 -16.12 -6.22
N PHE A 248 4.43 -15.55 -7.42
CA PHE A 248 5.53 -14.98 -8.22
C PHE A 248 6.28 -13.84 -7.52
N PHE A 249 5.68 -13.18 -6.55
CA PHE A 249 6.37 -12.18 -5.74
C PHE A 249 7.42 -12.78 -4.80
N LYS A 250 7.32 -14.08 -4.47
CA LYS A 250 8.32 -14.78 -3.64
C LYS A 250 9.66 -14.98 -4.36
N GLU A 251 9.71 -14.71 -5.67
CA GLU A 251 10.93 -14.78 -6.47
C GLU A 251 11.89 -13.62 -6.19
N PHE A 252 11.46 -12.58 -5.45
CA PHE A 252 12.26 -11.39 -5.15
C PHE A 252 12.82 -11.44 -3.74
N ASP A 253 14.14 -11.51 -3.59
CA ASP A 253 14.84 -11.56 -2.29
C ASP A 253 14.55 -10.35 -1.39
N GLY A 254 14.30 -9.19 -1.98
CA GLY A 254 13.98 -7.96 -1.26
C GLY A 254 12.51 -7.83 -0.82
N LEU A 255 11.66 -8.83 -1.11
CA LEU A 255 10.25 -8.80 -0.75
C LEU A 255 9.93 -9.76 0.40
N THR A 256 9.40 -9.22 1.48
CA THR A 256 8.80 -10.03 2.56
C THR A 256 7.36 -10.39 2.21
N PHE A 257 7.09 -11.66 1.98
CA PHE A 257 5.74 -12.16 1.67
C PHE A 257 5.10 -12.75 2.93
N ILE A 258 4.04 -12.12 3.42
CA ILE A 258 3.28 -12.54 4.61
C ILE A 258 1.96 -13.18 4.17
N ASP A 259 1.90 -14.50 4.27
CA ASP A 259 0.63 -15.23 4.22
C ASP A 259 0.05 -15.25 5.64
N TYR A 260 -1.05 -14.50 5.84
CA TYR A 260 -1.70 -14.40 7.15
C TYR A 260 -3.04 -15.18 7.18
N SER A 261 -3.10 -16.29 6.46
CA SER A 261 -4.31 -17.12 6.31
C SER A 261 -4.81 -17.75 7.62
N GLU A 262 -3.93 -17.84 8.64
CA GLU A 262 -4.28 -18.27 10.00
C GLU A 262 -5.07 -17.21 10.79
N VAL A 263 -5.08 -15.95 10.36
CA VAL A 263 -5.80 -14.88 11.05
C VAL A 263 -7.25 -14.84 10.59
N ASP A 264 -8.16 -15.24 11.45
CA ASP A 264 -9.58 -15.19 11.14
C ASP A 264 -10.21 -13.85 11.50
N CYS A 265 -10.29 -12.98 10.52
CA CYS A 265 -10.93 -11.66 10.63
C CYS A 265 -12.24 -11.55 9.82
N ASP A 266 -12.80 -12.64 9.40
CA ASP A 266 -14.15 -12.75 8.81
C ASP A 266 -14.38 -12.20 7.40
N LYS A 267 -13.44 -11.50 6.73
CA LYS A 267 -13.78 -10.85 5.42
C LYS A 267 -12.68 -10.82 4.36
N GLY A 268 -11.93 -11.90 4.12
CA GLY A 268 -11.03 -12.05 2.97
C GLY A 268 -10.35 -10.75 2.53
N HIS A 269 -10.72 -10.25 1.38
CA HIS A 269 -10.14 -9.04 0.79
C HIS A 269 -10.19 -7.78 1.67
N TRP A 270 -11.16 -7.70 2.60
CA TRP A 270 -11.40 -6.53 3.47
C TRP A 270 -10.71 -6.63 4.84
N MET A 271 -10.05 -7.76 5.14
CA MET A 271 -9.37 -7.98 6.41
C MET A 271 -8.37 -6.89 6.80
N PRO A 272 -7.55 -6.32 5.89
CA PRO A 272 -6.59 -5.29 6.27
C PRO A 272 -7.21 -4.04 6.93
N ARG A 273 -8.51 -3.88 6.84
CA ARG A 273 -9.26 -2.78 7.46
C ARG A 273 -9.81 -3.11 8.85
N LYS A 274 -9.53 -4.30 9.35
CA LYS A 274 -10.03 -4.79 10.62
C LYS A 274 -9.00 -4.65 11.72
N LYS A 275 -9.50 -4.48 12.96
CA LYS A 275 -8.65 -4.40 14.13
C LYS A 275 -7.80 -5.66 14.31
N CYS A 276 -8.39 -6.84 14.16
CA CYS A 276 -7.68 -8.11 14.26
C CYS A 276 -6.44 -8.20 13.34
N PHE A 277 -6.54 -7.72 12.11
CA PHE A 277 -5.39 -7.63 11.22
C PHE A 277 -4.36 -6.61 11.70
N THR A 278 -4.82 -5.45 12.17
CA THR A 278 -3.91 -4.43 12.72
C THR A 278 -3.16 -4.97 13.93
N ASP A 279 -3.87 -5.62 14.86
CA ASP A 279 -3.26 -6.25 16.04
C ASP A 279 -2.23 -7.33 15.65
N TYR A 280 -2.53 -8.12 14.61
CA TYR A 280 -1.59 -9.13 14.07
C TYR A 280 -0.32 -8.48 13.51
N VAL A 281 -0.47 -7.43 12.69
CA VAL A 281 0.66 -6.72 12.09
C VAL A 281 1.54 -6.06 13.16
N GLU A 282 0.92 -5.46 14.16
CA GLU A 282 1.62 -4.78 15.26
C GLU A 282 2.29 -5.75 16.21
N LYS A 283 1.60 -6.83 16.61
CA LYS A 283 2.17 -7.88 17.46
C LYS A 283 3.46 -8.46 16.89
N ASN A 284 3.53 -8.59 15.58
CA ASN A 284 4.70 -9.14 14.88
C ASN A 284 5.69 -8.07 14.42
N ASN A 285 5.43 -6.80 14.67
CA ASN A 285 6.26 -5.65 14.27
C ASN A 285 6.59 -5.60 12.76
N TYR A 286 5.78 -6.22 11.90
CA TYR A 286 6.11 -6.38 10.48
C TYR A 286 6.45 -5.08 9.75
N LEU A 287 5.65 -4.04 9.96
CA LEU A 287 5.87 -2.77 9.26
C LEU A 287 7.07 -2.00 9.81
N VAL A 288 7.27 -2.02 11.12
CA VAL A 288 8.41 -1.35 11.75
C VAL A 288 9.70 -2.03 11.30
N THR A 289 9.79 -3.35 11.43
CA THR A 289 10.97 -4.12 11.00
C THR A 289 11.27 -3.94 9.52
N PHE A 290 10.23 -3.95 8.65
CA PHE A 290 10.42 -3.69 7.22
C PHE A 290 11.01 -2.30 6.97
N LEU A 291 10.46 -1.26 7.61
CA LEU A 291 10.94 0.11 7.42
C LEU A 291 12.35 0.30 7.98
N GLU A 292 12.67 -0.28 9.14
CA GLU A 292 14.03 -0.25 9.70
C GLU A 292 15.07 -0.90 8.78
N ASN A 293 14.69 -1.96 8.07
CA ASN A 293 15.58 -2.68 7.16
C ASN A 293 15.86 -1.94 5.83
N ILE A 294 15.02 -1.00 5.44
CA ILE A 294 15.19 -0.27 4.17
C ILE A 294 15.76 1.14 4.35
N PHE A 295 15.87 1.65 5.58
CA PHE A 295 16.44 2.93 5.97
C PHE A 295 17.52 2.80 7.04
#